data_44f3e0bb330053c387e1a0524ab91bcc
#
_entry.id   44f3e0bb330053c387e1a0524ab91bcc
#
_cell.length_a   1.000
_cell.length_b   1.000
_cell.length_c   1.000
_cell.angle_alpha   90.00
_cell.angle_beta   90.00
_cell.angle_gamma   90.00
#
_symmetry.space_group_name_H-M   'P 1'
#
loop_
_entity.id
_entity.type
_entity.pdbx_description
1 polymer ?
#
loop_
_entity_poly.entity_id
_entity_poly.type
_entity_poly.pdbx_seq_one_letter_code
_entity_poly.pdbx_strand_id
1 'polypeptide(L)'
;MKTIVLDLDEYLSWRSSEVTLRLRLTSGDTSILTVSENGHDAESIHLHVGSEIEIPAGHWFTIETLGTQSNIAFNEDNFKETIAPPDWRPLPRPSALK
;
A
#
# COMPACT_ATOMS: atom_id res chain seq x y z
N MET A 1 9.00 -12.61 8.34
CA MET A 1 8.45 -11.25 8.21
C MET A 1 9.25 -10.46 7.19
N LYS A 2 8.56 -9.84 6.26
CA LYS A 2 9.19 -9.03 5.23
C LYS A 2 9.14 -7.57 5.64
N THR A 3 10.26 -6.86 5.50
CA THR A 3 10.31 -5.44 5.82
C THR A 3 10.81 -4.68 4.61
N ILE A 4 10.16 -3.55 4.31
CA ILE A 4 10.60 -2.66 3.25
C ILE A 4 10.86 -1.28 3.84
N VAL A 5 11.74 -0.54 3.18
CA VAL A 5 12.06 0.84 3.55
C VAL A 5 11.69 1.72 2.38
N LEU A 6 10.85 2.72 2.64
CA LEU A 6 10.46 3.70 1.64
C LEU A 6 11.14 5.02 1.94
N ASP A 7 11.93 5.51 1.00
CA ASP A 7 12.59 6.80 1.13
C ASP A 7 11.80 7.89 0.44
N LEU A 8 12.16 9.13 0.71
CA LEU A 8 11.53 10.28 0.05
C LEU A 8 11.51 10.10 -1.46
N ASP A 9 10.38 10.39 -2.06
CA ASP A 9 10.13 10.26 -3.50
C ASP A 9 10.08 8.84 -4.03
N GLU A 10 10.11 7.87 -3.13
CA GLU A 10 9.90 6.47 -3.50
C GLU A 10 8.47 6.07 -3.22
N TYR A 11 7.95 5.17 -4.00
CA TYR A 11 6.67 4.55 -3.74
C TYR A 11 6.71 3.10 -4.21
N LEU A 12 5.87 2.30 -3.58
CA LEU A 12 5.74 0.91 -3.98
C LEU A 12 4.80 0.85 -5.18
N SER A 13 5.22 0.23 -6.27
CA SER A 13 4.36 0.08 -7.46
C SER A 13 3.06 -0.61 -7.07
N TRP A 14 1.97 -0.24 -7.77
CA TRP A 14 0.69 -0.90 -7.56
C TRP A 14 0.85 -2.41 -7.70
N ARG A 15 0.35 -3.14 -6.73
CA ARG A 15 0.46 -4.59 -6.69
C ARG A 15 -0.68 -5.22 -5.91
N SER A 16 -0.88 -6.51 -6.13
CA SER A 16 -1.81 -7.30 -5.34
C SER A 16 -1.12 -8.58 -4.92
N SER A 17 -1.62 -9.20 -3.85
CA SER A 17 -1.08 -10.43 -3.33
C SER A 17 -2.13 -11.52 -3.41
N GLU A 18 -1.68 -12.77 -3.57
CA GLU A 18 -2.59 -13.92 -3.54
C GLU A 18 -3.08 -14.22 -2.14
N VAL A 19 -2.40 -13.69 -1.12
CA VAL A 19 -2.76 -13.92 0.27
C VAL A 19 -3.12 -12.60 0.94
N THR A 20 -3.90 -12.68 2.01
CA THR A 20 -4.20 -11.51 2.82
C THR A 20 -2.93 -11.06 3.52
N LEU A 21 -2.64 -9.76 3.41
CA LEU A 21 -1.45 -9.18 4.03
C LEU A 21 -1.85 -8.29 5.19
N ARG A 22 -0.98 -8.25 6.19
CA ARG A 22 -1.07 -7.26 7.27
C ARG A 22 0.18 -6.42 7.21
N LEU A 23 -0.02 -5.11 7.17
CA LEU A 23 1.06 -4.15 7.11
C LEU A 23 1.10 -3.37 8.41
N ARG A 24 2.30 -3.06 8.85
CA ARG A 24 2.50 -2.26 10.05
C ARG A 24 3.62 -1.27 9.80
N LEU A 25 3.36 0.00 10.08
CA LEU A 25 4.41 1.01 10.06
C LEU A 25 5.18 0.88 11.38
N THR A 26 6.39 0.37 11.30
CA THR A 26 7.18 0.08 12.52
C THR A 26 7.98 1.27 13.01
N SER A 27 8.44 2.11 12.11
CA SER A 27 9.19 3.32 12.48
C SER A 27 9.25 4.27 11.30
N GLY A 28 9.63 5.50 11.59
CA GLY A 28 9.79 6.52 10.55
C GLY A 28 8.57 7.43 10.44
N ASP A 29 8.42 8.02 9.28
CA ASP A 29 7.38 9.01 9.04
C ASP A 29 6.07 8.36 8.63
N THR A 30 4.98 9.12 8.77
CA THR A 30 3.66 8.69 8.33
C THR A 30 3.69 8.32 6.85
N SER A 31 3.00 7.25 6.51
CA SER A 31 2.87 6.78 5.14
C SER A 31 1.44 6.86 4.66
N ILE A 32 1.25 6.93 3.35
CA ILE A 32 -0.07 6.80 2.76
C ILE A 32 -0.15 5.44 2.09
N LEU A 33 -1.12 4.64 2.51
CA LEU A 33 -1.47 3.39 1.87
C LEU A 33 -2.72 3.64 1.03
N THR A 34 -2.64 3.38 -0.26
CA THR A 34 -3.79 3.51 -1.14
C THR A 34 -4.18 2.11 -1.59
N VAL A 35 -5.45 1.76 -1.43
CA VAL A 35 -5.96 0.43 -1.75
C VAL A 35 -7.11 0.53 -2.73
N SER A 36 -7.25 -0.51 -3.56
CA SER A 36 -8.36 -0.63 -4.50
C SER A 36 -8.81 -2.08 -4.52
N GLU A 37 -10.09 -2.28 -4.21
CA GLU A 37 -10.67 -3.61 -4.18
C GLU A 37 -10.82 -4.20 -5.59
N ASN A 38 -11.18 -3.35 -6.53
CA ASN A 38 -11.57 -3.81 -7.87
C ASN A 38 -10.72 -3.24 -9.01
N GLY A 39 -9.72 -2.43 -8.71
CA GLY A 39 -8.92 -1.79 -9.74
C GLY A 39 -9.57 -0.53 -10.32
N HIS A 40 -10.69 -0.10 -9.77
CA HIS A 40 -11.41 1.09 -10.24
C HIS A 40 -11.47 2.18 -9.19
N ASP A 41 -11.97 1.87 -8.01
CA ASP A 41 -12.08 2.81 -6.91
C ASP A 41 -10.90 2.66 -5.98
N ALA A 42 -10.37 3.77 -5.49
CA ALA A 42 -9.23 3.72 -4.57
C ALA A 42 -9.51 4.57 -3.34
N GLU A 43 -9.02 4.10 -2.20
CA GLU A 43 -9.09 4.82 -0.93
C GLU A 43 -7.70 4.95 -0.37
N SER A 44 -7.43 6.11 0.22
CA SER A 44 -6.14 6.35 0.86
C SER A 44 -6.29 6.36 2.38
N ILE A 45 -5.34 5.72 3.04
CA ILE A 45 -5.32 5.57 4.49
C ILE A 45 -3.97 6.07 4.98
N HIS A 46 -3.99 6.91 6.01
CA HIS A 46 -2.75 7.35 6.65
C HIS A 46 -2.32 6.31 7.68
N LEU A 47 -1.06 5.86 7.56
CA LEU A 47 -0.47 4.94 8.52
C LEU A 47 0.49 5.70 9.41
N HIS A 48 0.29 5.58 10.71
CA HIS A 48 1.19 6.14 11.72
C HIS A 48 1.96 5.00 12.38
N VAL A 49 3.07 5.32 13.02
CA VAL A 49 3.86 4.31 13.73
C VAL A 49 2.95 3.54 14.69
N GLY A 50 2.96 2.22 14.55
CA GLY A 50 2.11 1.34 15.34
C GLY A 50 0.80 0.98 14.67
N SER A 51 0.40 1.69 13.61
CA SER A 51 -0.81 1.35 12.87
C SER A 51 -0.62 0.04 12.14
N GLU A 52 -1.67 -0.78 12.15
CA GLU A 52 -1.69 -2.04 11.43
C GLU A 52 -2.94 -2.09 10.58
N ILE A 53 -2.80 -2.52 9.34
CA ILE A 53 -3.93 -2.62 8.41
C ILE A 53 -3.87 -3.95 7.70
N GLU A 54 -5.05 -4.48 7.39
CA GLU A 54 -5.16 -5.74 6.65
C GLU A 54 -5.60 -5.44 5.22
N ILE A 55 -4.89 -6.05 4.26
CA ILE A 55 -5.23 -5.95 2.85
C ILE A 55 -5.68 -7.33 2.40
N PRO A 56 -6.96 -7.50 2.07
CA PRO A 56 -7.46 -8.80 1.63
C PRO A 56 -6.77 -9.27 0.34
N ALA A 57 -6.69 -10.58 0.19
CA ALA A 57 -6.12 -11.18 -1.02
C ALA A 57 -6.81 -10.64 -2.26
N GLY A 58 -6.02 -10.34 -3.28
CA GLY A 58 -6.55 -9.83 -4.54
C GLY A 58 -6.77 -8.33 -4.62
N HIS A 59 -6.69 -7.63 -3.49
CA HIS A 59 -6.83 -6.17 -3.51
C HIS A 59 -5.52 -5.53 -3.96
N TRP A 60 -5.65 -4.47 -4.74
CA TRP A 60 -4.48 -3.73 -5.22
C TRP A 60 -4.09 -2.66 -4.21
N PHE A 61 -2.79 -2.43 -4.06
CA PHE A 61 -2.33 -1.41 -3.13
C PHE A 61 -1.01 -0.79 -3.58
N THR A 62 -0.74 0.39 -3.05
CA THR A 62 0.56 1.05 -3.16
C THR A 62 0.80 1.84 -1.87
N ILE A 63 2.06 2.08 -1.55
CA ILE A 63 2.45 2.78 -0.33
C ILE A 63 3.51 3.80 -0.68
N GLU A 64 3.42 4.99 -0.07
CA GLU A 64 4.48 5.99 -0.17
C GLU A 64 4.67 6.67 1.18
N THR A 65 5.87 7.18 1.43
CA THR A 65 6.13 7.93 2.65
C THR A 65 5.75 9.39 2.46
N LEU A 66 5.24 10.01 3.53
CA LEU A 66 4.93 11.45 3.52
C LEU A 66 6.11 12.28 3.99
N GLY A 67 7.12 11.64 4.55
CA GLY A 67 8.31 12.33 5.05
C GLY A 67 9.55 11.87 4.34
N THR A 68 10.62 11.62 5.10
CA THR A 68 11.89 11.20 4.52
C THR A 68 12.02 9.70 4.41
N GLN A 69 11.46 8.95 5.38
CA GLN A 69 11.62 7.49 5.36
C GLN A 69 10.56 6.84 6.22
N SER A 70 10.05 5.70 5.75
CA SER A 70 9.09 4.88 6.49
C SER A 70 9.51 3.43 6.39
N ASN A 71 9.40 2.71 7.50
CA ASN A 71 9.72 1.28 7.56
C ASN A 71 8.43 0.49 7.74
N ILE A 72 8.13 -0.37 6.78
CA ILE A 72 6.88 -1.13 6.73
C ILE A 72 7.18 -2.62 6.87
N ALA A 73 6.49 -3.28 7.79
CA ALA A 73 6.60 -4.71 7.97
C ALA A 73 5.36 -5.41 7.45
N PHE A 74 5.56 -6.51 6.75
CA PHE A 74 4.49 -7.40 6.29
C PHE A 74 4.53 -8.68 7.10
N ASN A 75 3.36 -9.27 7.35
CA ASN A 75 3.27 -10.50 8.12
C ASN A 75 3.73 -11.74 7.35
N GLU A 76 3.84 -11.66 6.03
CA GLU A 76 4.26 -12.77 5.20
C GLU A 76 5.64 -12.52 4.62
N ASP A 77 6.48 -13.57 4.58
CA ASP A 77 7.81 -13.46 3.98
C ASP A 77 7.80 -13.72 2.49
N ASN A 78 7.09 -14.77 2.11
CA ASN A 78 7.02 -15.20 0.72
C ASN A 78 5.57 -15.25 0.28
N PHE A 79 5.21 -14.37 -0.61
CA PHE A 79 3.88 -14.39 -1.20
C PHE A 79 4.00 -13.97 -2.66
N LYS A 80 3.10 -14.49 -3.46
CA LYS A 80 3.08 -14.14 -4.87
C LYS A 80 2.42 -12.79 -5.05
N GLU A 81 3.10 -11.93 -5.77
CA GLU A 81 2.60 -10.61 -6.09
C GLU A 81 2.36 -10.47 -7.57
N THR A 82 1.30 -9.76 -7.93
CA THR A 82 1.08 -9.29 -9.29
C THR A 82 1.37 -7.82 -9.30
N ILE A 83 2.33 -7.39 -10.11
CA ILE A 83 2.72 -5.99 -10.18
C ILE A 83 2.07 -5.36 -11.40
N ALA A 84 1.38 -4.25 -11.20
CA ALA A 84 0.69 -3.57 -12.28
C ALA A 84 1.70 -2.89 -13.22
N PRO A 85 1.32 -2.66 -14.50
CA PRO A 85 2.16 -1.88 -15.40
C PRO A 85 2.46 -0.50 -14.82
N PRO A 86 3.59 0.11 -15.18
CA PRO A 86 4.01 1.38 -14.57
C PRO A 86 3.01 2.52 -14.69
N ASP A 87 2.21 2.53 -15.73
CA ASP A 87 1.23 3.59 -15.97
C ASP A 87 -0.18 3.24 -15.47
N TRP A 88 -0.33 2.08 -14.85
CA TRP A 88 -1.63 1.65 -14.34
C TRP A 88 -2.04 2.46 -13.11
N ARG A 89 -3.30 2.88 -13.07
CA ARG A 89 -3.88 3.60 -11.94
C ARG A 89 -5.35 3.22 -11.80
N PRO A 90 -5.85 3.07 -10.57
CA PRO A 90 -7.28 2.95 -10.37
C PRO A 90 -7.97 4.25 -10.74
N LEU A 91 -9.21 4.16 -11.15
CA LEU A 91 -9.99 5.35 -11.45
C LEU A 91 -10.37 6.06 -10.15
N PRO A 92 -10.46 7.40 -10.18
CA PRO A 92 -10.94 8.13 -9.00
C PRO A 92 -12.35 7.72 -8.64
N ARG A 93 -12.70 7.85 -7.35
CA ARG A 93 -14.05 7.56 -6.91
C ARG A 93 -15.05 8.47 -7.61
N PRO A 94 -16.15 7.91 -8.12
CA PRO A 94 -17.15 8.73 -8.78
C PRO A 94 -17.75 9.82 -7.90
N SER A 95 -17.85 9.55 -6.60
CA SER A 95 -18.40 10.53 -5.67
C SER A 95 -17.63 11.85 -5.65
N ALA A 96 -16.37 11.82 -6.04
CA ALA A 96 -15.56 13.02 -6.09
C ALA A 96 -16.02 13.98 -7.18
N LEU A 97 -16.85 13.53 -8.08
CA LEU A 97 -17.32 14.32 -9.20
C LEU A 97 -18.58 15.13 -8.89
N LYS A 98 -19.06 15.02 -7.70
CA LYS A 98 -20.30 15.72 -7.31
C LYS A 98 -20.08 17.16 -7.03
#